data_4465e7e380c32ca84e8cc62ea7fc8d6e
#
_entry.id   4465e7e380c32ca84e8cc62ea7fc8d6e
#
_cell.length_a   1.000
_cell.length_b   1.000
_cell.length_c   1.000
_cell.angle_alpha   90.00
_cell.angle_beta   90.00
_cell.angle_gamma   90.00
#
_symmetry.space_group_name_H-M   'P 1'
#
loop_
_entity.id
_entity.type
_entity.pdbx_description
1 polymer ?
#
loop_
_entity_poly.entity_id
_entity_poly.type
_entity_poly.pdbx_seq_one_letter_code
_entity_poly.pdbx_strand_id
1 'polypeptide(L)'
;MREQHPRADHVGRRDFLAVSAAGLALAGAPRLAAGQAKRSGEIAAGLSERMLMLDPANHYLISTTSVLRHLFDPLIDVTNDSKFVPALAESWRPVNNTTWRFTLRKGVTFHDGTPFNADSVVFTLRRVHDNTKLIKSFVYQDIESVEKDGDYGVVVTSKRPFGSLPAHLTMLGMLPPSAGRNEEAFFQKPIGTGPFRFASWTHGDQIAMTANPTYWKPGIPKVEKVTFRFIPELSTRTAALRAGELQVIDRVTPDLVETLKGTRGVKVLDVPAVEAQRWIFQLGREPVKDQRLRQAISLAIDRSVIIKELLRGYGRPVDCPVPPGLIGYTSLPPKAYDPEKARQILKQAGYSNVSIDIVLMKDFYPKQLEITQAIAAMLGDVGIKLNIKNLEIASAREQRTAGTYDLFFSGWAHMPHDPDWYFGQWFTKAGSEKLTRYSNPRVEQLIAEGRVPDPKVRQAKYEELERIVWDEDAELWLYYTVAIYGVSDRLRNFEARRDYYVLLSDVGIV
;
A
#
# COMPACT_ATOMS: atom_id res chain seq x y z
N MET A 1 45.35 -4.16 59.19
CA MET A 1 46.64 -4.53 58.59
C MET A 1 46.65 -3.81 57.25
N ARG A 2 47.31 -2.67 57.30
CA ARG A 2 48.60 -2.27 56.67
C ARG A 2 48.48 -2.33 55.15
N GLU A 3 48.27 -1.16 54.52
CA GLU A 3 49.33 -0.28 53.95
C GLU A 3 49.98 -0.93 52.73
N GLN A 4 50.12 -0.33 51.53
CA GLN A 4 50.94 0.86 51.29
C GLN A 4 50.69 1.39 49.86
N HIS A 5 50.65 2.72 49.73
CA HIS A 5 51.02 3.45 48.51
C HIS A 5 52.56 3.46 48.32
N PRO A 6 53.06 3.70 47.14
CA PRO A 6 53.83 4.94 46.94
C PRO A 6 53.58 5.64 45.59
N ARG A 7 53.49 6.93 45.64
CA ARG A 7 54.41 8.07 45.43
C ARG A 7 54.64 8.47 43.97
N ALA A 8 54.21 9.69 43.74
CA ALA A 8 54.52 10.53 42.59
C ALA A 8 56.01 10.91 42.53
N ASP A 9 56.54 11.09 41.35
CA ASP A 9 57.72 11.88 41.09
C ASP A 9 57.50 12.92 40.00
N HIS A 10 57.83 14.16 40.40
CA HIS A 10 57.91 15.35 39.58
C HIS A 10 59.25 15.40 38.83
N VAL A 11 59.22 15.76 37.54
CA VAL A 11 60.24 16.51 36.78
C VAL A 11 59.53 17.17 35.62
N GLY A 12 59.55 18.45 35.31
CA GLY A 12 60.54 19.49 35.45
C GLY A 12 60.30 20.33 34.20
N ARG A 13 59.85 21.61 34.41
CA ARG A 13 59.81 22.64 33.35
C ARG A 13 61.18 22.91 32.80
N ARG A 14 61.34 22.92 31.50
CA ARG A 14 62.19 23.82 30.66
C ARG A 14 62.43 23.11 29.32
N ASP A 15 61.81 23.62 28.24
CA ASP A 15 62.53 24.36 27.23
C ASP A 15 61.54 24.97 26.28
N PHE A 16 61.54 26.28 26.33
CA PHE A 16 60.85 27.17 25.39
C PHE A 16 61.86 27.54 24.30
N LEU A 17 61.36 27.76 23.09
CA LEU A 17 61.90 28.43 21.91
C LEU A 17 62.77 27.61 20.94
N ALA A 18 62.17 27.39 19.78
CA ALA A 18 62.67 27.86 18.46
C ALA A 18 61.70 27.35 17.40
N VAL A 19 60.99 28.19 16.80
CA VAL A 19 61.14 29.02 15.60
C VAL A 19 60.49 28.41 14.36
N SER A 20 59.40 29.12 13.97
CA SER A 20 59.17 29.67 12.62
C SER A 20 58.94 28.77 11.42
N ALA A 21 57.73 28.98 10.90
CA ALA A 21 57.43 29.16 9.49
C ALA A 21 57.78 28.02 8.51
N ALA A 22 56.74 27.21 8.28
CA ALA A 22 56.57 26.63 6.93
C ALA A 22 55.11 26.73 6.57
N GLY A 23 54.91 27.41 5.47
CA GLY A 23 53.66 27.96 4.99
C GLY A 23 52.54 27.00 4.67
N LEU A 24 51.37 27.58 4.61
CA LEU A 24 50.17 27.11 3.99
C LEU A 24 50.43 26.37 2.68
N ALA A 25 50.02 25.11 2.64
CA ALA A 25 49.53 24.43 1.47
C ALA A 25 48.59 23.29 1.92
N LEU A 26 47.42 23.65 2.45
CA LEU A 26 46.26 22.75 2.47
C LEU A 26 45.61 22.84 1.09
N ALA A 27 46.30 22.32 0.09
CA ALA A 27 45.71 21.94 -1.19
C ALA A 27 44.67 20.85 -0.89
N GLY A 28 43.47 21.09 -1.34
CA GLY A 28 42.30 20.22 -1.15
C GLY A 28 42.64 18.76 -1.39
N ALA A 29 42.51 17.94 -0.36
CA ALA A 29 42.42 16.51 -0.53
C ALA A 29 41.18 16.24 -1.42
N PRO A 30 41.31 15.53 -2.56
CA PRO A 30 40.17 15.11 -3.30
C PRO A 30 39.30 14.28 -2.34
N ARG A 31 38.05 14.70 -2.14
CA ARG A 31 37.05 13.83 -1.54
C ARG A 31 37.13 12.53 -2.32
N LEU A 32 37.64 11.48 -1.71
CA LEU A 32 37.54 10.13 -2.24
C LEU A 32 36.05 9.93 -2.54
N ALA A 33 35.72 9.95 -3.81
CA ALA A 33 34.42 9.53 -4.29
C ALA A 33 34.21 8.13 -3.71
N ALA A 34 33.29 8.00 -2.77
CA ALA A 34 32.88 6.70 -2.25
C ALA A 34 32.61 5.84 -3.49
N GLY A 35 33.43 4.80 -3.68
CA GLY A 35 33.40 3.97 -4.87
C GLY A 35 31.97 3.55 -5.13
N GLN A 36 31.40 3.99 -6.26
CA GLN A 36 30.10 3.55 -6.70
C GLN A 36 30.17 2.04 -6.80
N ALA A 37 29.38 1.33 -5.98
CA ALA A 37 29.26 -0.11 -6.08
C ALA A 37 28.98 -0.44 -7.55
N LYS A 38 29.78 -1.35 -8.14
CA LYS A 38 29.68 -1.71 -9.54
C LYS A 38 28.28 -2.26 -9.78
N ARG A 39 27.44 -1.48 -10.46
CA ARG A 39 26.13 -1.92 -10.92
C ARG A 39 26.33 -3.00 -11.98
N SER A 40 25.53 -4.04 -11.98
CA SER A 40 25.61 -5.07 -13.00
C SER A 40 24.27 -5.74 -13.22
N GLY A 41 23.97 -6.01 -14.49
CA GLY A 41 22.84 -6.81 -14.90
C GLY A 41 21.52 -6.05 -15.04
N GLU A 42 20.55 -6.80 -15.50
CA GLU A 42 19.18 -6.35 -15.72
C GLU A 42 18.21 -7.25 -14.96
N ILE A 43 17.11 -6.68 -14.50
CA ILE A 43 16.00 -7.44 -13.87
C ILE A 43 14.73 -7.17 -14.66
N ALA A 44 14.04 -8.24 -15.09
CA ALA A 44 12.71 -8.19 -15.67
C ALA A 44 11.68 -8.71 -14.67
N ALA A 45 10.63 -7.91 -14.40
CA ALA A 45 9.52 -8.28 -13.54
C ALA A 45 8.23 -8.43 -14.34
N GLY A 46 7.47 -9.49 -14.09
CA GLY A 46 6.14 -9.70 -14.67
C GLY A 46 5.05 -9.26 -13.71
N LEU A 47 4.27 -8.27 -14.09
CA LEU A 47 3.18 -7.71 -13.29
C LEU A 47 1.81 -8.10 -13.85
N SER A 48 0.85 -8.33 -12.94
CA SER A 48 -0.49 -8.82 -13.25
C SER A 48 -1.44 -7.77 -13.85
N GLU A 49 -1.19 -6.49 -13.58
CA GLU A 49 -2.07 -5.41 -14.02
C GLU A 49 -1.39 -4.58 -15.10
N ARG A 50 -2.14 -4.20 -16.15
CA ARG A 50 -1.65 -3.31 -17.20
C ARG A 50 -1.56 -1.87 -16.69
N MET A 51 -0.43 -1.25 -16.92
CA MET A 51 -0.26 0.18 -16.65
C MET A 51 -0.83 1.01 -17.79
N LEU A 52 -1.62 2.02 -17.45
CA LEU A 52 -2.31 2.88 -18.42
C LEU A 52 -1.69 4.28 -18.49
N MET A 53 -0.94 4.70 -17.47
CA MET A 53 -0.39 6.06 -17.36
C MET A 53 0.80 6.13 -16.42
N LEU A 54 1.61 7.18 -16.57
CA LEU A 54 2.80 7.43 -15.75
C LEU A 54 2.62 8.58 -14.75
N ASP A 55 1.38 9.03 -14.53
CA ASP A 55 1.05 10.08 -13.55
C ASP A 55 0.86 9.47 -12.15
N PRO A 56 1.69 9.85 -11.14
CA PRO A 56 1.58 9.31 -9.78
C PRO A 56 0.30 9.71 -9.05
N ALA A 57 -0.43 10.74 -9.51
CA ALA A 57 -1.69 11.18 -8.92
C ALA A 57 -2.94 10.59 -9.59
N ASN A 58 -2.80 9.88 -10.72
CA ASN A 58 -3.95 9.50 -11.54
C ASN A 58 -4.18 7.98 -11.64
N HIS A 59 -3.88 7.21 -10.59
CA HIS A 59 -4.12 5.76 -10.55
C HIS A 59 -4.26 5.23 -9.11
N TYR A 60 -4.78 3.97 -9.00
CA TYR A 60 -4.80 3.17 -7.77
C TYR A 60 -4.23 1.76 -7.97
N LEU A 61 -3.71 1.43 -9.15
CA LEU A 61 -3.23 0.10 -9.46
C LEU A 61 -1.91 -0.19 -8.73
N ILE A 62 -1.79 -1.37 -8.16
CA ILE A 62 -0.61 -1.84 -7.43
C ILE A 62 0.59 -1.97 -8.36
N SER A 63 0.39 -2.56 -9.54
CA SER A 63 1.44 -2.69 -10.55
C SER A 63 1.94 -1.32 -11.03
N THR A 64 1.04 -0.34 -11.23
CA THR A 64 1.42 1.03 -11.61
C THR A 64 2.22 1.70 -10.50
N THR A 65 1.83 1.54 -9.23
CA THR A 65 2.59 2.07 -8.09
C THR A 65 3.98 1.44 -8.02
N SER A 66 4.10 0.12 -8.22
CA SER A 66 5.40 -0.57 -8.27
C SER A 66 6.34 0.10 -9.28
N VAL A 67 5.86 0.36 -10.49
CA VAL A 67 6.64 1.04 -11.54
C VAL A 67 6.99 2.48 -11.15
N LEU A 68 5.99 3.27 -10.74
CA LEU A 68 6.18 4.70 -10.48
C LEU A 68 7.11 4.97 -9.29
N ARG A 69 7.18 4.05 -8.31
CA ARG A 69 8.15 4.10 -7.21
C ARG A 69 9.61 3.97 -7.65
N HIS A 70 9.87 3.56 -8.88
CA HIS A 70 11.20 3.55 -9.46
C HIS A 70 11.55 4.88 -10.15
N LEU A 71 10.55 5.65 -10.58
CA LEU A 71 10.72 6.95 -11.24
C LEU A 71 10.61 8.13 -10.27
N PHE A 72 9.75 8.02 -9.27
CA PHE A 72 9.40 9.11 -8.36
C PHE A 72 9.52 8.67 -6.90
N ASP A 73 10.26 9.41 -6.09
CA ASP A 73 10.21 9.24 -4.65
C ASP A 73 9.02 10.01 -4.05
N PRO A 74 8.40 9.49 -2.98
CA PRO A 74 7.44 10.21 -2.16
C PRO A 74 8.15 11.08 -1.11
N LEU A 75 7.39 11.89 -0.37
CA LEU A 75 7.94 12.58 0.80
C LEU A 75 8.28 11.62 1.95
N ILE A 76 7.43 10.66 2.17
CA ILE A 76 7.51 9.67 3.25
C ILE A 76 7.47 8.29 2.61
N ASP A 77 8.30 7.38 3.07
CA ASP A 77 8.27 5.97 2.67
C ASP A 77 7.62 5.10 3.75
N VAL A 78 7.27 3.88 3.40
CA VAL A 78 6.70 2.90 4.33
C VAL A 78 7.47 1.59 4.23
N THR A 79 7.86 1.06 5.37
CA THR A 79 8.55 -0.23 5.47
C THR A 79 7.56 -1.39 5.37
N ASN A 80 8.07 -2.60 5.21
CA ASN A 80 7.22 -3.78 5.12
C ASN A 80 6.47 -4.09 6.43
N ASP A 81 6.97 -3.62 7.57
CA ASP A 81 6.28 -3.69 8.88
C ASP A 81 5.37 -2.46 9.15
N SER A 82 5.01 -1.73 8.09
CA SER A 82 4.05 -0.60 8.12
C SER A 82 4.50 0.63 8.91
N LYS A 83 5.81 0.82 9.11
CA LYS A 83 6.36 2.02 9.74
C LYS A 83 6.66 3.10 8.70
N PHE A 84 6.25 4.32 8.98
CA PHE A 84 6.61 5.48 8.16
C PHE A 84 8.04 5.90 8.42
N VAL A 85 8.82 6.05 7.34
CA VAL A 85 10.25 6.37 7.39
C VAL A 85 10.58 7.54 6.46
N PRO A 86 11.66 8.30 6.75
CA PRO A 86 12.11 9.41 5.91
C PRO A 86 12.43 9.00 4.48
N ALA A 87 11.90 9.78 3.51
CA ALA A 87 12.29 9.72 2.11
C ALA A 87 12.75 11.12 1.64
N LEU A 88 11.98 11.81 0.80
CA LEU A 88 12.31 13.20 0.42
C LEU A 88 12.07 14.20 1.55
N ALA A 89 11.22 13.88 2.53
CA ALA A 89 11.19 14.57 3.82
C ALA A 89 12.13 13.83 4.80
N GLU A 90 13.05 14.56 5.44
CA GLU A 90 13.92 14.02 6.50
C GLU A 90 13.18 13.88 7.82
N SER A 91 12.19 14.75 8.04
CA SER A 91 11.33 14.72 9.22
C SER A 91 10.00 15.41 8.95
N TRP A 92 9.00 15.05 9.74
CA TRP A 92 7.71 15.72 9.76
C TRP A 92 7.13 15.70 11.17
N ARG A 93 6.32 16.69 11.48
CA ARG A 93 5.63 16.76 12.77
C ARG A 93 4.31 17.52 12.65
N PRO A 94 3.31 17.18 13.46
CA PRO A 94 2.14 18.02 13.60
C PRO A 94 2.53 19.31 14.36
N VAL A 95 1.99 20.43 13.93
CA VAL A 95 2.01 21.71 14.65
C VAL A 95 0.77 21.79 15.53
N ASN A 96 -0.36 21.34 15.00
CA ASN A 96 -1.63 21.17 15.67
C ASN A 96 -2.45 20.11 14.91
N ASN A 97 -3.75 19.98 15.19
CA ASN A 97 -4.60 18.93 14.57
C ASN A 97 -4.81 19.12 13.05
N THR A 98 -4.60 20.32 12.53
CA THR A 98 -4.83 20.64 11.12
C THR A 98 -3.56 21.06 10.38
N THR A 99 -2.42 21.18 11.05
CA THR A 99 -1.21 21.72 10.43
C THR A 99 -0.02 20.78 10.63
N TRP A 100 0.62 20.41 9.52
CA TRP A 100 1.84 19.63 9.49
C TRP A 100 3.01 20.46 8.97
N ARG A 101 4.19 20.28 9.54
CA ARG A 101 5.46 20.85 9.05
C ARG A 101 6.36 19.70 8.60
N PHE A 102 6.95 19.87 7.42
CA PHE A 102 7.90 18.95 6.80
C PHE A 102 9.24 19.64 6.62
N THR A 103 10.34 18.93 6.96
CA THR A 103 11.72 19.34 6.64
C THR A 103 12.20 18.48 5.48
N LEU A 104 12.60 19.09 4.38
CA LEU A 104 12.96 18.41 3.14
C LEU A 104 14.45 18.09 3.07
N ARG A 105 14.78 17.01 2.39
CA ARG A 105 16.16 16.57 2.13
C ARG A 105 16.84 17.53 1.17
N LYS A 106 18.07 17.94 1.54
CA LYS A 106 18.92 18.80 0.71
C LYS A 106 19.74 17.95 -0.26
N GLY A 107 20.13 18.56 -1.39
CA GLY A 107 21.03 17.95 -2.36
C GLY A 107 20.40 16.88 -3.25
N VAL A 108 19.08 16.69 -3.20
CA VAL A 108 18.34 15.84 -4.13
C VAL A 108 18.10 16.56 -5.43
N THR A 109 18.29 15.86 -6.56
CA THR A 109 18.00 16.38 -7.90
C THR A 109 17.03 15.49 -8.64
N PHE A 110 16.23 16.08 -9.49
CA PHE A 110 15.47 15.36 -10.50
C PHE A 110 16.39 14.74 -11.56
N HIS A 111 15.87 13.85 -12.40
CA HIS A 111 16.62 13.14 -13.42
C HIS A 111 17.30 14.08 -14.46
N ASP A 112 16.77 15.28 -14.63
CA ASP A 112 17.33 16.33 -15.50
C ASP A 112 18.37 17.24 -14.81
N GLY A 113 18.65 16.98 -13.52
CA GLY A 113 19.60 17.75 -12.73
C GLY A 113 18.98 18.96 -12.02
N THR A 114 17.70 19.28 -12.24
CA THR A 114 17.03 20.35 -11.51
C THR A 114 16.87 19.98 -10.01
N PRO A 115 16.99 20.96 -9.09
CA PRO A 115 16.93 20.67 -7.67
C PRO A 115 15.50 20.31 -7.21
N PHE A 116 15.39 19.33 -6.31
CA PHE A 116 14.19 19.11 -5.51
C PHE A 116 14.22 20.06 -4.30
N ASN A 117 13.15 20.78 -4.07
CA ASN A 117 12.98 21.72 -2.96
C ASN A 117 11.49 21.92 -2.61
N ALA A 118 11.19 22.93 -1.78
CA ALA A 118 9.83 23.24 -1.38
C ALA A 118 8.88 23.58 -2.54
N ASP A 119 9.38 24.16 -3.63
CA ASP A 119 8.55 24.47 -4.80
C ASP A 119 7.99 23.19 -5.44
N SER A 120 8.77 22.11 -5.44
CA SER A 120 8.34 20.79 -5.96
C SER A 120 7.17 20.22 -5.15
N VAL A 121 7.23 20.35 -3.83
CA VAL A 121 6.17 19.86 -2.93
C VAL A 121 4.91 20.70 -3.06
N VAL A 122 5.06 22.03 -3.03
CA VAL A 122 3.94 22.97 -3.22
C VAL A 122 3.25 22.72 -4.56
N PHE A 123 4.03 22.59 -5.64
CA PHE A 123 3.49 22.27 -6.96
C PHE A 123 2.71 20.95 -6.95
N THR A 124 3.31 19.88 -6.43
CA THR A 124 2.70 18.54 -6.46
C THR A 124 1.40 18.50 -5.68
N LEU A 125 1.38 19.07 -4.45
CA LEU A 125 0.20 19.04 -3.61
C LEU A 125 -0.91 19.96 -4.13
N ARG A 126 -0.60 21.15 -4.62
CA ARG A 126 -1.58 22.02 -5.28
C ARG A 126 -2.16 21.39 -6.53
N ARG A 127 -1.33 20.79 -7.37
CA ARG A 127 -1.78 20.09 -8.58
C ARG A 127 -2.83 19.01 -8.25
N VAL A 128 -2.55 18.15 -7.27
CA VAL A 128 -3.48 17.08 -6.93
C VAL A 128 -4.72 17.59 -6.20
N HIS A 129 -4.63 18.68 -5.45
CA HIS A 129 -5.76 19.35 -4.82
C HIS A 129 -6.66 20.05 -5.85
N ASP A 130 -6.08 20.88 -6.73
CA ASP A 130 -6.83 21.76 -7.64
C ASP A 130 -7.45 21.00 -8.82
N ASN A 131 -6.79 19.92 -9.28
CA ASN A 131 -7.29 19.11 -10.39
C ASN A 131 -8.17 17.96 -9.89
N THR A 132 -9.46 18.20 -9.71
CA THR A 132 -10.45 17.22 -9.23
C THR A 132 -10.71 16.05 -10.20
N LYS A 133 -10.14 16.09 -11.42
CA LYS A 133 -10.19 14.96 -12.37
C LYS A 133 -9.14 13.89 -12.06
N LEU A 134 -8.12 14.24 -11.30
CA LEU A 134 -7.11 13.27 -10.88
C LEU A 134 -7.70 12.28 -9.87
N ILE A 135 -7.43 11.02 -10.10
CA ILE A 135 -7.99 9.92 -9.30
C ILE A 135 -7.70 10.06 -7.79
N LYS A 136 -6.50 10.55 -7.41
CA LYS A 136 -6.14 10.76 -6.01
C LYS A 136 -6.58 12.10 -5.44
N SER A 137 -7.15 13.00 -6.24
CA SER A 137 -7.52 14.34 -5.81
C SER A 137 -8.41 14.34 -4.56
N PHE A 138 -9.40 13.46 -4.50
CA PHE A 138 -10.36 13.45 -3.38
C PHE A 138 -9.68 13.25 -2.00
N VAL A 139 -8.52 12.59 -1.94
CA VAL A 139 -7.76 12.39 -0.69
C VAL A 139 -7.21 13.71 -0.16
N TYR A 140 -6.89 14.65 -1.05
CA TYR A 140 -6.22 15.91 -0.72
C TYR A 140 -7.16 17.11 -0.70
N GLN A 141 -8.50 16.93 -0.87
CA GLN A 141 -9.50 18.01 -0.87
C GLN A 141 -9.64 18.71 0.49
N ASP A 142 -9.21 18.07 1.55
CA ASP A 142 -9.17 18.67 2.89
C ASP A 142 -7.97 19.62 3.08
N ILE A 143 -6.99 19.65 2.18
CA ILE A 143 -5.92 20.65 2.23
C ILE A 143 -6.51 22.04 2.00
N GLU A 144 -6.16 22.99 2.87
CA GLU A 144 -6.52 24.40 2.76
C GLU A 144 -5.37 25.20 2.14
N SER A 145 -4.16 25.00 2.65
CA SER A 145 -2.97 25.64 2.11
C SER A 145 -1.75 24.74 2.13
N VAL A 146 -0.83 25.02 1.17
CA VAL A 146 0.52 24.45 1.13
C VAL A 146 1.49 25.60 0.94
N GLU A 147 2.31 25.87 1.93
CA GLU A 147 3.19 27.04 1.98
C GLU A 147 4.65 26.63 2.18
N LYS A 148 5.53 27.41 1.58
CA LYS A 148 6.96 27.24 1.80
C LYS A 148 7.36 27.85 3.15
N ASP A 149 8.29 27.19 3.82
CA ASP A 149 8.99 27.65 5.00
C ASP A 149 10.49 27.65 4.70
N GLY A 150 10.91 28.58 3.84
CA GLY A 150 12.21 28.59 3.19
C GLY A 150 12.27 27.55 2.03
N ASP A 151 13.50 27.30 1.57
CA ASP A 151 13.72 26.42 0.39
C ASP A 151 13.50 24.93 0.71
N TYR A 152 13.64 24.52 1.98
CA TYR A 152 13.60 23.13 2.41
C TYR A 152 12.62 22.88 3.57
N GLY A 153 11.64 23.75 3.74
CA GLY A 153 10.53 23.57 4.66
C GLY A 153 9.21 23.73 3.95
N VAL A 154 8.22 22.94 4.37
CA VAL A 154 6.84 23.06 3.87
C VAL A 154 5.87 22.92 5.03
N VAL A 155 4.88 23.81 5.05
CA VAL A 155 3.75 23.77 5.97
C VAL A 155 2.49 23.43 5.18
N VAL A 156 1.78 22.40 5.60
CA VAL A 156 0.50 21.97 5.03
C VAL A 156 -0.58 22.18 6.07
N THR A 157 -1.56 23.01 5.75
CA THR A 157 -2.74 23.25 6.59
C THR A 157 -3.97 22.62 5.94
N SER A 158 -4.83 22.01 6.74
CA SER A 158 -6.06 21.38 6.31
C SER A 158 -7.29 22.03 6.96
N LYS A 159 -8.43 21.97 6.29
CA LYS A 159 -9.71 22.51 6.73
C LYS A 159 -10.25 21.81 7.99
N ARG A 160 -9.87 20.58 8.21
CA ARG A 160 -10.24 19.73 9.34
C ARG A 160 -9.06 18.83 9.72
N PRO A 161 -9.05 18.18 10.91
CA PRO A 161 -7.97 17.30 11.31
C PRO A 161 -7.61 16.26 10.23
N PHE A 162 -6.31 16.12 9.92
CA PHE A 162 -5.81 15.24 8.88
C PHE A 162 -4.58 14.46 9.37
N GLY A 163 -4.78 13.66 10.41
CA GLY A 163 -3.72 12.85 11.03
C GLY A 163 -3.13 11.79 10.11
N SER A 164 -3.89 11.35 9.09
CA SER A 164 -3.45 10.39 8.07
C SER A 164 -2.65 11.02 6.91
N LEU A 165 -2.43 12.34 6.88
CA LEU A 165 -1.68 13.00 5.79
C LEU A 165 -0.30 12.36 5.54
N PRO A 166 0.54 12.04 6.55
CA PRO A 166 1.81 11.35 6.33
C PRO A 166 1.65 10.01 5.60
N ALA A 167 0.62 9.24 5.92
CA ALA A 167 0.31 7.98 5.26
C ALA A 167 -0.02 8.18 3.77
N HIS A 168 -0.86 9.13 3.45
CA HIS A 168 -1.21 9.44 2.05
C HIS A 168 -0.01 9.93 1.23
N LEU A 169 0.93 10.65 1.86
CA LEU A 169 2.15 11.11 1.19
C LEU A 169 3.12 9.98 0.82
N THR A 170 2.93 8.76 1.31
CA THR A 170 3.68 7.58 0.85
C THR A 170 3.30 7.14 -0.55
N MET A 171 2.09 7.49 -1.01
CA MET A 171 1.50 7.09 -2.29
C MET A 171 1.63 8.15 -3.38
N LEU A 172 2.20 9.32 -3.09
CA LEU A 172 2.31 10.43 -4.03
C LEU A 172 3.77 10.73 -4.34
N GLY A 173 4.21 10.40 -5.55
CA GLY A 173 5.53 10.77 -6.04
C GLY A 173 5.63 12.27 -6.30
N MET A 174 6.76 12.89 -5.91
CA MET A 174 6.99 14.32 -6.08
C MET A 174 7.39 14.65 -7.51
N LEU A 175 6.83 15.74 -8.03
CA LEU A 175 7.01 16.23 -9.40
C LEU A 175 7.83 17.54 -9.41
N PRO A 176 8.64 17.78 -10.45
CA PRO A 176 9.22 19.10 -10.67
C PRO A 176 8.13 20.10 -11.13
N PRO A 177 8.23 21.40 -10.79
CA PRO A 177 7.27 22.41 -11.27
C PRO A 177 7.19 22.51 -12.80
N SER A 178 8.24 22.09 -13.51
CA SER A 178 8.25 22.03 -14.97
C SER A 178 7.22 21.07 -15.57
N ALA A 179 6.74 20.08 -14.79
CA ALA A 179 5.66 19.16 -15.21
C ALA A 179 4.37 19.92 -15.57
N GLY A 180 4.06 21.02 -14.89
CA GLY A 180 2.87 21.82 -15.15
C GLY A 180 2.86 22.60 -16.47
N ARG A 181 3.99 22.68 -17.18
CA ARG A 181 4.05 23.39 -18.48
C ARG A 181 3.31 22.65 -19.58
N ASN A 182 3.42 21.32 -19.61
CA ASN A 182 2.70 20.44 -20.51
C ASN A 182 2.65 19.04 -19.87
N GLU A 183 1.60 18.74 -19.11
CA GLU A 183 1.46 17.49 -18.37
C GLU A 183 1.40 16.28 -19.29
N GLU A 184 0.73 16.37 -20.44
CA GLU A 184 0.60 15.27 -21.38
C GLU A 184 1.98 14.84 -21.91
N ALA A 185 2.77 15.80 -22.39
CA ALA A 185 4.13 15.53 -22.87
C ALA A 185 5.06 15.06 -21.73
N PHE A 186 4.91 15.63 -20.53
CA PHE A 186 5.70 15.26 -19.36
C PHE A 186 5.51 13.80 -19.00
N PHE A 187 4.26 13.30 -18.93
CA PHE A 187 4.00 11.91 -18.58
C PHE A 187 4.24 10.91 -19.72
N GLN A 188 4.63 11.35 -20.92
CA GLN A 188 5.19 10.45 -21.94
C GLN A 188 6.67 10.13 -21.68
N LYS A 189 7.42 11.04 -21.07
CA LYS A 189 8.84 10.90 -20.71
C LYS A 189 9.09 11.53 -19.34
N PRO A 190 8.61 10.91 -18.26
CA PRO A 190 8.59 11.54 -16.95
C PRO A 190 9.98 11.72 -16.36
N ILE A 191 10.14 12.82 -15.63
CA ILE A 191 11.33 13.21 -14.91
C ILE A 191 10.98 13.18 -13.41
N GLY A 192 11.60 12.31 -12.65
CA GLY A 192 11.40 12.16 -11.20
C GLY A 192 12.71 12.24 -10.45
N THR A 193 12.68 11.98 -9.17
CA THR A 193 13.85 11.89 -8.29
C THR A 193 14.32 10.46 -8.06
N GLY A 194 13.59 9.47 -8.58
CA GLY A 194 13.69 8.06 -8.25
C GLY A 194 15.00 7.38 -8.64
N PRO A 195 15.21 6.13 -8.19
CA PRO A 195 16.43 5.37 -8.40
C PRO A 195 16.67 4.98 -9.87
N PHE A 196 15.64 5.03 -10.71
CA PHE A 196 15.76 4.76 -12.15
C PHE A 196 15.19 5.89 -12.98
N ARG A 197 15.72 6.05 -14.18
CA ARG A 197 15.29 7.01 -15.19
C ARG A 197 14.47 6.30 -16.26
N PHE A 198 13.46 6.96 -16.76
CA PHE A 198 12.66 6.47 -17.88
C PHE A 198 13.54 6.24 -19.12
N ALA A 199 13.38 5.06 -19.74
CA ALA A 199 14.05 4.74 -21.00
C ALA A 199 13.05 4.54 -22.15
N SER A 200 12.06 3.69 -21.99
CA SER A 200 11.02 3.45 -23.01
C SER A 200 9.75 2.86 -22.40
N TRP A 201 8.62 3.08 -23.04
CA TRP A 201 7.33 2.48 -22.68
C TRP A 201 6.58 2.04 -23.94
N THR A 202 6.31 0.74 -24.02
CA THR A 202 5.37 0.15 -24.99
C THR A 202 4.05 -0.05 -24.28
N HIS A 203 3.05 0.76 -24.64
CA HIS A 203 1.76 0.77 -23.97
C HIS A 203 1.13 -0.62 -23.90
N GLY A 204 0.68 -1.02 -22.71
CA GLY A 204 0.04 -2.32 -22.46
C GLY A 204 0.97 -3.53 -22.45
N ASP A 205 2.25 -3.37 -22.77
CA ASP A 205 3.25 -4.45 -22.83
C ASP A 205 4.34 -4.29 -21.76
N GLN A 206 5.20 -3.27 -21.87
CA GLN A 206 6.34 -3.13 -20.96
C GLN A 206 6.83 -1.69 -20.82
N ILE A 207 7.50 -1.44 -19.69
CA ILE A 207 8.30 -0.23 -19.47
C ILE A 207 9.71 -0.62 -19.06
N ALA A 208 10.70 0.04 -19.67
CA ALA A 208 12.11 -0.12 -19.34
C ALA A 208 12.66 1.18 -18.71
N MET A 209 13.53 1.00 -17.73
CA MET A 209 14.16 2.09 -16.99
C MET A 209 15.63 1.78 -16.76
N THR A 210 16.49 2.82 -16.77
CA THR A 210 17.93 2.71 -16.53
C THR A 210 18.30 3.34 -15.18
N ALA A 211 19.37 2.83 -14.58
CA ALA A 211 19.82 3.32 -13.28
C ALA A 211 20.07 4.83 -13.27
N ASN A 212 19.61 5.53 -12.25
CA ASN A 212 19.94 6.92 -11.99
C ASN A 212 21.32 7.00 -11.32
N PRO A 213 22.36 7.52 -12.01
CA PRO A 213 23.72 7.58 -11.44
C PRO A 213 23.85 8.59 -10.29
N THR A 214 22.95 9.55 -10.22
CA THR A 214 22.94 10.61 -9.22
C THR A 214 21.85 10.42 -8.15
N TYR A 215 21.39 9.17 -7.95
CA TYR A 215 20.37 8.90 -6.95
C TYR A 215 20.86 9.26 -5.54
N TRP A 216 20.02 9.90 -4.76
CA TRP A 216 20.37 10.47 -3.47
C TRP A 216 20.69 9.44 -2.36
N LYS A 217 20.18 8.19 -2.49
CA LYS A 217 20.54 7.08 -1.59
C LYS A 217 21.84 6.42 -2.07
N PRO A 218 22.94 6.42 -1.30
CA PRO A 218 24.19 5.80 -1.72
C PRO A 218 24.04 4.29 -1.96
N GLY A 219 24.71 3.81 -3.03
CA GLY A 219 24.75 2.38 -3.35
C GLY A 219 23.48 1.82 -3.98
N ILE A 220 22.51 2.66 -4.31
CA ILE A 220 21.26 2.32 -5.01
C ILE A 220 21.19 3.14 -6.31
N PRO A 221 20.65 2.57 -7.40
CA PRO A 221 20.22 1.17 -7.57
C PRO A 221 21.40 0.20 -7.75
N LYS A 222 21.15 -1.11 -7.51
CA LYS A 222 22.17 -2.18 -7.61
C LYS A 222 22.35 -2.68 -9.06
N VAL A 223 21.34 -2.57 -9.89
CA VAL A 223 21.35 -3.05 -11.29
C VAL A 223 21.33 -1.87 -12.27
N GLU A 224 21.76 -2.13 -13.50
CA GLU A 224 21.83 -1.09 -14.55
C GLU A 224 20.48 -0.79 -15.18
N LYS A 225 19.60 -1.80 -15.24
CA LYS A 225 18.31 -1.70 -15.91
C LYS A 225 17.25 -2.55 -15.23
N VAL A 226 16.04 -2.04 -15.22
CA VAL A 226 14.84 -2.79 -14.84
C VAL A 226 13.80 -2.68 -15.95
N THR A 227 13.09 -3.80 -16.20
CA THR A 227 11.99 -3.86 -17.16
C THR A 227 10.77 -4.47 -16.45
N PHE A 228 9.64 -3.77 -16.47
CA PHE A 228 8.38 -4.31 -16.03
C PHE A 228 7.53 -4.69 -17.24
N ARG A 229 7.16 -5.98 -17.32
CA ARG A 229 6.27 -6.52 -18.35
C ARG A 229 4.88 -6.71 -17.77
N PHE A 230 3.86 -6.24 -18.47
CA PHE A 230 2.46 -6.32 -18.03
C PHE A 230 1.81 -7.54 -18.67
N ILE A 231 1.74 -8.64 -17.92
CA ILE A 231 1.24 -9.93 -18.38
C ILE A 231 0.09 -10.36 -17.45
N PRO A 232 -1.18 -10.06 -17.77
CA PRO A 232 -2.31 -10.40 -16.89
C PRO A 232 -2.43 -11.89 -16.62
N GLU A 233 -2.15 -12.73 -17.63
CA GLU A 233 -2.30 -14.18 -17.52
C GLU A 233 -1.20 -14.80 -16.63
N LEU A 234 -1.58 -15.36 -15.48
CA LEU A 234 -0.65 -15.92 -14.51
C LEU A 234 0.14 -17.11 -15.08
N SER A 235 -0.49 -17.95 -15.90
CA SER A 235 0.18 -19.07 -16.58
C SER A 235 1.35 -18.61 -17.46
N THR A 236 1.17 -17.52 -18.20
CA THR A 236 2.22 -16.90 -19.03
C THR A 236 3.33 -16.30 -18.18
N ARG A 237 2.99 -15.58 -17.09
CA ARG A 237 4.01 -15.07 -16.15
C ARG A 237 4.82 -16.21 -15.54
N THR A 238 4.16 -17.30 -15.14
CA THR A 238 4.79 -18.49 -14.55
C THR A 238 5.72 -19.17 -15.54
N ALA A 239 5.31 -19.33 -16.80
CA ALA A 239 6.14 -19.90 -17.85
C ALA A 239 7.39 -19.06 -18.11
N ALA A 240 7.25 -17.74 -18.21
CA ALA A 240 8.36 -16.81 -18.41
C ALA A 240 9.35 -16.79 -17.23
N LEU A 241 8.85 -16.89 -15.98
CA LEU A 241 9.72 -17.05 -14.79
C LEU A 241 10.52 -18.36 -14.85
N ARG A 242 9.87 -19.48 -15.19
CA ARG A 242 10.52 -20.79 -15.31
C ARG A 242 11.55 -20.84 -16.45
N ALA A 243 11.31 -20.11 -17.53
CA ALA A 243 12.26 -19.95 -18.64
C ALA A 243 13.42 -18.98 -18.30
N GLY A 244 13.36 -18.27 -17.16
CA GLY A 244 14.36 -17.27 -16.80
C GLY A 244 14.22 -15.91 -17.50
N GLU A 245 13.17 -15.72 -18.29
CA GLU A 245 12.85 -14.45 -18.96
C GLU A 245 12.42 -13.37 -17.96
N LEU A 246 11.79 -13.79 -16.86
CA LEU A 246 11.42 -12.94 -15.73
C LEU A 246 12.17 -13.39 -14.48
N GLN A 247 12.54 -12.44 -13.63
CA GLN A 247 13.20 -12.74 -12.36
C GLN A 247 12.25 -12.62 -11.17
N VAL A 248 11.11 -11.94 -11.34
CA VAL A 248 10.06 -11.87 -10.33
C VAL A 248 8.69 -11.77 -10.99
N ILE A 249 7.69 -12.42 -10.37
CA ILE A 249 6.28 -12.30 -10.72
C ILE A 249 5.46 -12.06 -9.47
N ASP A 250 4.45 -11.19 -9.58
CA ASP A 250 3.50 -10.89 -8.51
C ASP A 250 2.27 -11.81 -8.54
N ARG A 251 1.45 -11.74 -7.48
CA ARG A 251 0.11 -12.34 -7.37
C ARG A 251 0.05 -13.80 -7.83
N VAL A 252 1.01 -14.60 -7.37
CA VAL A 252 0.96 -16.05 -7.55
C VAL A 252 -0.22 -16.62 -6.75
N THR A 253 -1.00 -17.53 -7.38
CA THR A 253 -2.09 -18.20 -6.67
C THR A 253 -1.59 -19.39 -5.86
N PRO A 254 -2.28 -19.77 -4.77
CA PRO A 254 -1.93 -20.93 -3.95
C PRO A 254 -1.71 -22.23 -4.73
N ASP A 255 -2.47 -22.44 -5.81
CA ASP A 255 -2.39 -23.64 -6.63
C ASP A 255 -1.03 -23.83 -7.32
N LEU A 256 -0.35 -22.73 -7.65
CA LEU A 256 0.93 -22.76 -8.35
C LEU A 256 2.15 -22.80 -7.44
N VAL A 257 1.96 -22.63 -6.13
CA VAL A 257 3.07 -22.54 -5.17
C VAL A 257 3.93 -23.80 -5.21
N GLU A 258 3.34 -24.98 -5.13
CA GLU A 258 4.11 -26.24 -5.11
C GLU A 258 4.82 -26.48 -6.47
N THR A 259 4.19 -26.14 -7.58
CA THR A 259 4.80 -26.19 -8.90
C THR A 259 6.03 -25.28 -8.98
N LEU A 260 5.94 -24.06 -8.47
CA LEU A 260 7.05 -23.12 -8.48
C LEU A 260 8.16 -23.53 -7.52
N LYS A 261 7.85 -24.04 -6.31
CA LYS A 261 8.83 -24.57 -5.36
C LYS A 261 9.62 -25.76 -5.95
N GLY A 262 8.96 -26.60 -6.76
CA GLY A 262 9.60 -27.70 -7.48
C GLY A 262 10.41 -27.28 -8.73
N THR A 263 10.38 -26.00 -9.11
CA THR A 263 11.10 -25.50 -10.29
C THR A 263 12.53 -25.10 -9.92
N ARG A 264 13.52 -25.67 -10.59
CA ARG A 264 14.93 -25.32 -10.37
C ARG A 264 15.17 -23.85 -10.68
N GLY A 265 15.87 -23.15 -9.79
CA GLY A 265 16.22 -21.74 -9.98
C GLY A 265 15.10 -20.77 -9.59
N VAL A 266 13.99 -21.27 -9.02
CA VAL A 266 12.87 -20.46 -8.57
C VAL A 266 12.64 -20.63 -7.07
N LYS A 267 12.32 -19.54 -6.38
CA LYS A 267 11.85 -19.50 -4.99
C LYS A 267 10.44 -18.94 -4.96
N VAL A 268 9.66 -19.37 -3.99
CA VAL A 268 8.39 -18.72 -3.64
C VAL A 268 8.59 -17.97 -2.34
N LEU A 269 8.26 -16.70 -2.35
CA LEU A 269 8.24 -15.85 -1.16
C LEU A 269 6.81 -15.42 -0.87
N ASP A 270 6.44 -15.44 0.39
CA ASP A 270 5.11 -15.03 0.82
C ASP A 270 5.16 -14.21 2.09
N VAL A 271 4.18 -13.32 2.26
CA VAL A 271 4.04 -12.45 3.43
C VAL A 271 2.56 -12.15 3.67
N PRO A 272 2.11 -12.04 4.94
CA PRO A 272 0.75 -11.56 5.23
C PRO A 272 0.52 -10.17 4.65
N ALA A 273 -0.48 -10.03 3.79
CA ALA A 273 -0.76 -8.75 3.15
C ALA A 273 -1.55 -7.79 4.06
N VAL A 274 -1.53 -6.50 3.70
CA VAL A 274 -2.40 -5.47 4.32
C VAL A 274 -3.77 -5.43 3.64
N GLU A 275 -4.30 -6.59 3.27
CA GLU A 275 -5.54 -6.73 2.52
C GLU A 275 -6.46 -7.76 3.17
N ALA A 276 -7.75 -7.40 3.28
CA ALA A 276 -8.82 -8.32 3.65
C ALA A 276 -9.75 -8.56 2.47
N GLN A 277 -10.13 -9.82 2.23
CA GLN A 277 -11.20 -10.18 1.32
C GLN A 277 -12.53 -10.19 2.08
N ARG A 278 -13.55 -9.60 1.46
CA ARG A 278 -14.86 -9.42 2.06
C ARG A 278 -15.96 -9.34 1.02
N TRP A 279 -17.18 -9.52 1.45
CA TRP A 279 -18.37 -9.13 0.69
C TRP A 279 -18.97 -7.87 1.32
N ILE A 280 -19.29 -6.91 0.50
CA ILE A 280 -19.98 -5.70 0.93
C ILE A 280 -21.48 -5.89 0.73
N PHE A 281 -22.27 -5.51 1.74
CA PHE A 281 -23.71 -5.48 1.69
C PHE A 281 -24.23 -4.15 1.16
N GLN A 282 -25.27 -4.16 0.34
CA GLN A 282 -26.02 -2.96 0.00
C GLN A 282 -27.12 -2.73 1.07
N LEU A 283 -26.74 -2.08 2.16
CA LEU A 283 -27.56 -1.93 3.37
C LEU A 283 -28.84 -1.08 3.20
N GLY A 284 -29.03 -0.46 2.03
CA GLY A 284 -30.26 0.21 1.65
C GLY A 284 -31.30 -0.71 1.03
N ARG A 285 -31.03 -2.01 0.82
CA ARG A 285 -31.87 -2.96 0.10
C ARG A 285 -32.29 -4.13 0.98
N GLU A 286 -33.56 -4.53 0.85
CA GLU A 286 -33.99 -5.82 1.38
C GLU A 286 -33.51 -6.95 0.44
N PRO A 287 -33.20 -8.14 0.95
CA PRO A 287 -33.34 -8.50 2.39
C PRO A 287 -32.07 -8.21 3.24
N VAL A 288 -30.93 -7.81 2.62
CA VAL A 288 -29.64 -7.67 3.31
C VAL A 288 -29.55 -6.46 4.26
N LYS A 289 -30.54 -5.57 4.23
CA LYS A 289 -30.72 -4.50 5.21
C LYS A 289 -30.95 -5.04 6.62
N ASP A 290 -31.63 -6.19 6.73
CA ASP A 290 -31.88 -6.82 8.03
C ASP A 290 -30.58 -7.40 8.63
N GLN A 291 -30.15 -6.85 9.75
CA GLN A 291 -28.95 -7.31 10.46
C GLN A 291 -29.01 -8.79 10.84
N ARG A 292 -30.20 -9.30 11.18
CA ARG A 292 -30.38 -10.73 11.56
C ARG A 292 -30.03 -11.65 10.38
N LEU A 293 -30.39 -11.24 9.15
CA LEU A 293 -30.01 -11.99 7.96
C LEU A 293 -28.48 -11.96 7.75
N ARG A 294 -27.84 -10.80 7.93
CA ARG A 294 -26.37 -10.69 7.82
C ARG A 294 -25.64 -11.54 8.85
N GLN A 295 -26.13 -11.57 10.10
CA GLN A 295 -25.63 -12.45 11.16
C GLN A 295 -25.77 -13.93 10.79
N ALA A 296 -26.94 -14.32 10.27
CA ALA A 296 -27.16 -15.70 9.82
C ALA A 296 -26.21 -16.08 8.67
N ILE A 297 -26.01 -15.20 7.69
CA ILE A 297 -25.03 -15.39 6.61
C ILE A 297 -23.62 -15.58 7.20
N SER A 298 -23.21 -14.71 8.13
CA SER A 298 -21.88 -14.77 8.74
C SER A 298 -21.64 -16.06 9.52
N LEU A 299 -22.65 -16.55 10.27
CA LEU A 299 -22.60 -17.79 11.05
C LEU A 299 -22.63 -19.05 10.18
N ALA A 300 -23.20 -18.98 8.99
CA ALA A 300 -23.28 -20.12 8.08
C ALA A 300 -21.97 -20.43 7.33
N ILE A 301 -20.96 -19.56 7.41
CA ILE A 301 -19.74 -19.68 6.61
C ILE A 301 -18.58 -20.22 7.45
N ASP A 302 -18.09 -21.41 7.07
CA ASP A 302 -16.83 -21.95 7.59
C ASP A 302 -15.63 -21.36 6.88
N ARG A 303 -15.08 -20.31 7.45
CA ARG A 303 -13.89 -19.62 6.92
C ARG A 303 -12.63 -20.48 6.98
N SER A 304 -12.58 -21.44 7.91
CA SER A 304 -11.43 -22.33 8.08
C SER A 304 -11.29 -23.30 6.91
N VAL A 305 -12.40 -23.81 6.39
CA VAL A 305 -12.44 -24.66 5.20
C VAL A 305 -11.99 -23.88 3.96
N ILE A 306 -12.44 -22.63 3.82
CA ILE A 306 -12.00 -21.76 2.71
C ILE A 306 -10.48 -21.59 2.75
N ILE A 307 -9.92 -21.24 3.90
CA ILE A 307 -8.48 -21.02 4.06
C ILE A 307 -7.69 -22.31 3.80
N LYS A 308 -8.14 -23.42 4.37
CA LYS A 308 -7.42 -24.69 4.30
C LYS A 308 -7.52 -25.33 2.92
N GLU A 309 -8.73 -25.49 2.38
CA GLU A 309 -8.96 -26.31 1.19
C GLU A 309 -8.82 -25.49 -0.11
N LEU A 310 -9.40 -24.28 -0.18
CA LEU A 310 -9.36 -23.47 -1.40
C LEU A 310 -8.08 -22.63 -1.50
N LEU A 311 -7.63 -22.06 -0.38
CA LEU A 311 -6.42 -21.24 -0.34
C LEU A 311 -5.18 -22.01 0.08
N ARG A 312 -5.27 -23.34 0.34
CA ARG A 312 -4.13 -24.20 0.72
C ARG A 312 -3.28 -23.66 1.87
N GLY A 313 -3.91 -22.94 2.80
CA GLY A 313 -3.25 -22.26 3.92
C GLY A 313 -2.69 -20.87 3.59
N TYR A 314 -2.77 -20.39 2.34
CA TYR A 314 -2.37 -19.03 1.95
C TYR A 314 -3.49 -18.01 2.16
N GLY A 315 -4.07 -18.04 3.33
CA GLY A 315 -5.02 -17.09 3.90
C GLY A 315 -4.88 -17.08 5.40
N ARG A 316 -5.33 -16.03 6.06
CA ARG A 316 -5.31 -15.95 7.52
C ARG A 316 -6.70 -15.65 8.06
N PRO A 317 -7.08 -16.20 9.22
CA PRO A 317 -8.32 -15.83 9.86
C PRO A 317 -8.44 -14.33 10.03
N VAL A 318 -9.59 -13.77 9.67
CA VAL A 318 -9.89 -12.36 9.88
C VAL A 318 -10.56 -12.20 11.24
N ASP A 319 -10.07 -11.26 12.03
CA ASP A 319 -10.56 -10.92 13.37
C ASP A 319 -10.83 -9.42 13.54
N CYS A 320 -10.61 -8.64 12.48
CA CYS A 320 -10.83 -7.20 12.47
C CYS A 320 -10.89 -6.69 11.01
N PRO A 321 -11.67 -5.65 10.68
CA PRO A 321 -11.62 -5.01 9.37
C PRO A 321 -10.23 -4.51 8.95
N VAL A 322 -9.46 -3.95 9.89
CA VAL A 322 -8.09 -3.48 9.67
C VAL A 322 -7.09 -4.60 9.93
N PRO A 323 -6.16 -4.90 9.01
CA PRO A 323 -5.16 -5.96 9.19
C PRO A 323 -4.17 -5.70 10.32
N PRO A 324 -3.61 -6.77 10.93
CA PRO A 324 -2.58 -6.65 11.98
C PRO A 324 -1.38 -5.80 11.56
N GLY A 325 -0.91 -4.96 12.49
CA GLY A 325 0.25 -4.09 12.31
C GLY A 325 -0.08 -2.69 11.78
N LEU A 326 -1.35 -2.41 11.48
CA LEU A 326 -1.83 -1.07 11.15
C LEU A 326 -2.45 -0.40 12.39
N ILE A 327 -2.44 0.93 12.42
CA ILE A 327 -3.17 1.69 13.43
C ILE A 327 -4.66 1.35 13.33
N GLY A 328 -5.34 1.22 14.47
CA GLY A 328 -6.74 0.81 14.54
C GLY A 328 -6.94 -0.69 14.69
N TYR A 329 -5.97 -1.54 14.31
CA TYR A 329 -6.12 -2.97 14.52
C TYR A 329 -6.40 -3.30 15.98
N THR A 330 -7.42 -4.11 16.20
CA THR A 330 -7.73 -4.73 17.50
C THR A 330 -8.17 -6.16 17.27
N SER A 331 -7.62 -7.10 18.01
CA SER A 331 -8.07 -8.51 17.90
C SER A 331 -9.44 -8.65 18.52
N LEU A 332 -10.44 -8.89 17.70
CA LEU A 332 -11.81 -9.14 18.09
C LEU A 332 -12.08 -10.66 18.13
N PRO A 333 -13.10 -11.13 18.87
CA PRO A 333 -13.51 -12.51 18.74
C PRO A 333 -13.83 -12.87 17.30
N PRO A 334 -13.24 -13.94 16.75
CA PRO A 334 -13.51 -14.33 15.37
C PRO A 334 -14.98 -14.65 15.16
N LYS A 335 -15.49 -14.42 13.95
CA LYS A 335 -16.86 -14.81 13.60
C LYS A 335 -16.99 -16.34 13.69
N ALA A 336 -17.89 -16.80 14.52
CA ALA A 336 -18.14 -18.23 14.72
C ALA A 336 -18.74 -18.87 13.45
N TYR A 337 -18.48 -20.17 13.26
CA TYR A 337 -19.23 -21.02 12.37
C TYR A 337 -20.26 -21.78 13.19
N ASP A 338 -21.54 -21.47 13.00
CA ASP A 338 -22.66 -22.09 13.70
C ASP A 338 -23.91 -22.09 12.81
N PRO A 339 -24.02 -23.06 11.88
CA PRO A 339 -25.15 -23.16 10.95
C PRO A 339 -26.47 -23.42 11.64
N GLU A 340 -26.47 -24.06 12.83
CA GLU A 340 -27.72 -24.29 13.59
C GLU A 340 -28.28 -22.97 14.13
N LYS A 341 -27.40 -22.14 14.69
CA LYS A 341 -27.80 -20.80 15.16
C LYS A 341 -28.22 -19.92 13.97
N ALA A 342 -27.57 -20.04 12.80
CA ALA A 342 -27.99 -19.36 11.58
C ALA A 342 -29.45 -19.73 11.21
N ARG A 343 -29.80 -21.03 11.19
CA ARG A 343 -31.17 -21.48 10.94
C ARG A 343 -32.17 -20.94 11.95
N GLN A 344 -31.79 -20.92 13.25
CA GLN A 344 -32.65 -20.37 14.32
C GLN A 344 -32.95 -18.89 14.10
N ILE A 345 -31.91 -18.09 13.76
CA ILE A 345 -32.05 -16.66 13.48
C ILE A 345 -32.96 -16.44 12.26
N LEU A 346 -32.73 -17.16 11.17
CA LEU A 346 -33.58 -17.07 9.97
C LEU A 346 -35.05 -17.38 10.28
N LYS A 347 -35.31 -18.44 11.00
CA LYS A 347 -36.68 -18.83 11.43
C LYS A 347 -37.32 -17.74 12.30
N GLN A 348 -36.60 -17.19 13.29
CA GLN A 348 -37.09 -16.12 14.16
C GLN A 348 -37.33 -14.80 13.40
N ALA A 349 -36.53 -14.54 12.39
CA ALA A 349 -36.67 -13.37 11.52
C ALA A 349 -37.76 -13.53 10.44
N GLY A 350 -38.38 -14.74 10.34
CA GLY A 350 -39.44 -15.02 9.34
C GLY A 350 -38.92 -15.32 7.94
N TYR A 351 -37.63 -15.60 7.80
CA TYR A 351 -37.04 -15.98 6.51
C TYR A 351 -37.22 -17.46 6.23
N SER A 352 -37.82 -17.76 5.07
CA SER A 352 -37.90 -19.09 4.49
C SER A 352 -37.51 -19.00 3.01
N ASN A 353 -36.50 -19.76 2.59
CA ASN A 353 -36.02 -19.78 1.19
C ASN A 353 -35.64 -18.39 0.65
N VAL A 354 -34.90 -17.62 1.43
CA VAL A 354 -34.45 -16.29 0.99
C VAL A 354 -33.45 -16.40 -0.18
N SER A 355 -33.60 -15.54 -1.17
CA SER A 355 -32.73 -15.49 -2.35
C SER A 355 -31.99 -14.16 -2.39
N ILE A 356 -30.65 -14.20 -2.57
CA ILE A 356 -29.76 -13.05 -2.55
C ILE A 356 -28.85 -13.10 -3.78
N ASP A 357 -28.61 -11.94 -4.39
CA ASP A 357 -27.70 -11.79 -5.51
C ASP A 357 -26.31 -11.34 -5.06
N ILE A 358 -25.25 -12.02 -5.53
CA ILE A 358 -23.89 -11.54 -5.40
C ILE A 358 -23.25 -11.22 -6.74
N VAL A 359 -22.60 -10.04 -6.84
CA VAL A 359 -21.87 -9.61 -8.03
C VAL A 359 -20.37 -9.82 -7.81
N LEU A 360 -19.72 -10.46 -8.78
CA LEU A 360 -18.27 -10.65 -8.87
C LEU A 360 -17.74 -9.87 -10.07
N MET A 361 -16.53 -9.35 -9.97
CA MET A 361 -15.76 -8.86 -11.11
C MET A 361 -14.94 -10.02 -11.68
N LYS A 362 -15.32 -10.52 -12.86
CA LYS A 362 -14.71 -11.70 -13.48
C LYS A 362 -13.17 -11.61 -13.50
N ASP A 363 -12.52 -12.66 -12.99
CA ASP A 363 -11.06 -12.84 -12.96
C ASP A 363 -10.26 -11.72 -12.24
N PHE A 364 -10.93 -10.90 -11.42
CA PHE A 364 -10.28 -9.77 -10.74
C PHE A 364 -9.56 -10.19 -9.45
N TYR A 365 -10.23 -10.97 -8.59
CA TYR A 365 -9.61 -11.52 -7.38
C TYR A 365 -9.31 -13.00 -7.54
N PRO A 366 -8.14 -13.48 -7.07
CA PRO A 366 -7.81 -14.89 -7.11
C PRO A 366 -8.89 -15.75 -6.43
N LYS A 367 -9.31 -16.83 -7.06
CA LYS A 367 -10.25 -17.83 -6.50
C LYS A 367 -11.62 -17.28 -6.09
N GLN A 368 -11.99 -16.05 -6.48
CA GLN A 368 -13.26 -15.45 -6.05
C GLN A 368 -14.48 -16.27 -6.42
N LEU A 369 -14.50 -16.89 -7.62
CA LEU A 369 -15.64 -17.67 -8.08
C LEU A 369 -15.77 -18.97 -7.28
N GLU A 370 -14.68 -19.72 -7.13
CA GLU A 370 -14.67 -21.00 -6.39
C GLU A 370 -15.00 -20.77 -4.89
N ILE A 371 -14.47 -19.70 -4.29
CA ILE A 371 -14.78 -19.34 -2.90
C ILE A 371 -16.29 -18.99 -2.79
N THR A 372 -16.82 -18.22 -3.74
CA THR A 372 -18.23 -17.83 -3.72
C THR A 372 -19.14 -19.04 -3.93
N GLN A 373 -18.77 -19.99 -4.79
CA GLN A 373 -19.51 -21.25 -4.98
C GLN A 373 -19.52 -22.12 -3.72
N ALA A 374 -18.37 -22.24 -3.03
CA ALA A 374 -18.31 -22.96 -1.78
C ALA A 374 -19.18 -22.30 -0.69
N ILE A 375 -19.15 -20.96 -0.59
CA ILE A 375 -20.04 -20.24 0.32
C ILE A 375 -21.51 -20.40 -0.08
N ALA A 376 -21.82 -20.41 -1.37
CA ALA A 376 -23.20 -20.64 -1.84
C ALA A 376 -23.75 -22.00 -1.39
N ALA A 377 -22.92 -23.05 -1.41
CA ALA A 377 -23.29 -24.36 -0.86
C ALA A 377 -23.57 -24.28 0.65
N MET A 378 -22.67 -23.67 1.44
CA MET A 378 -22.85 -23.50 2.89
C MET A 378 -24.12 -22.70 3.22
N LEU A 379 -24.42 -21.65 2.46
CA LEU A 379 -25.65 -20.85 2.61
C LEU A 379 -26.89 -21.66 2.22
N GLY A 380 -26.80 -22.50 1.18
CA GLY A 380 -27.86 -23.43 0.79
C GLY A 380 -28.26 -24.39 1.91
N ASP A 381 -27.31 -24.89 2.70
CA ASP A 381 -27.54 -25.78 3.83
C ASP A 381 -28.38 -25.12 4.94
N VAL A 382 -28.42 -23.82 5.02
CA VAL A 382 -29.23 -23.06 6.01
C VAL A 382 -30.48 -22.42 5.38
N GLY A 383 -30.76 -22.69 4.09
CA GLY A 383 -31.97 -22.19 3.41
C GLY A 383 -31.81 -20.82 2.75
N ILE A 384 -30.57 -20.37 2.50
CA ILE A 384 -30.26 -19.14 1.74
C ILE A 384 -29.77 -19.52 0.34
N LYS A 385 -30.50 -19.10 -0.70
CA LYS A 385 -30.09 -19.26 -2.09
C LYS A 385 -29.23 -18.07 -2.49
N LEU A 386 -27.98 -18.31 -2.88
CA LEU A 386 -27.07 -17.31 -3.43
C LEU A 386 -27.03 -17.40 -4.96
N ASN A 387 -27.42 -16.33 -5.66
CA ASN A 387 -27.34 -16.24 -7.11
C ASN A 387 -26.04 -15.51 -7.49
N ILE A 388 -25.13 -16.18 -8.17
CA ILE A 388 -23.81 -15.64 -8.51
C ILE A 388 -23.86 -14.96 -9.87
N LYS A 389 -23.57 -13.66 -9.92
CA LYS A 389 -23.43 -12.85 -11.14
C LYS A 389 -21.94 -12.56 -11.37
N ASN A 390 -21.27 -13.41 -12.16
CA ASN A 390 -19.87 -13.22 -12.51
C ASN A 390 -19.78 -12.36 -13.79
N LEU A 391 -19.55 -11.06 -13.64
CA LEU A 391 -19.69 -10.06 -14.70
C LEU A 391 -18.32 -9.52 -15.13
N GLU A 392 -18.25 -9.06 -16.36
CA GLU A 392 -17.10 -8.27 -16.83
C GLU A 392 -16.90 -7.04 -15.93
N ILE A 393 -15.64 -6.64 -15.72
CA ILE A 393 -15.23 -5.62 -14.72
C ILE A 393 -16.01 -4.32 -14.87
N ALA A 394 -16.23 -3.86 -16.12
CA ALA A 394 -16.96 -2.62 -16.38
C ALA A 394 -18.41 -2.70 -15.89
N SER A 395 -19.13 -3.78 -16.26
CA SER A 395 -20.53 -4.00 -15.87
C SER A 395 -20.68 -4.20 -14.37
N ALA A 396 -19.76 -4.93 -13.74
CA ALA A 396 -19.76 -5.09 -12.29
C ALA A 396 -19.55 -3.75 -11.55
N ARG A 397 -18.65 -2.91 -12.03
CA ARG A 397 -18.41 -1.56 -11.46
C ARG A 397 -19.61 -0.65 -11.65
N GLU A 398 -20.29 -0.73 -12.78
CA GLU A 398 -21.55 0.00 -13.03
C GLU A 398 -22.60 -0.39 -12.00
N GLN A 399 -22.87 -1.70 -11.81
CA GLN A 399 -23.82 -2.17 -10.79
C GLN A 399 -23.41 -1.73 -9.36
N ARG A 400 -22.11 -1.77 -9.03
CA ARG A 400 -21.62 -1.30 -7.75
C ARG A 400 -21.92 0.19 -7.55
N THR A 401 -21.64 1.03 -8.54
CA THR A 401 -21.84 2.48 -8.46
C THR A 401 -23.32 2.85 -8.43
N ALA A 402 -24.16 2.09 -9.15
CA ALA A 402 -25.62 2.24 -9.14
C ALA A 402 -26.28 1.69 -7.86
N GLY A 403 -25.57 0.87 -7.07
CA GLY A 403 -26.10 0.22 -5.87
C GLY A 403 -27.18 -0.83 -6.19
N THR A 404 -27.09 -1.49 -7.35
CA THR A 404 -28.08 -2.47 -7.85
C THR A 404 -27.68 -3.93 -7.58
N TYR A 405 -27.06 -4.19 -6.44
CA TYR A 405 -26.64 -5.50 -5.96
C TYR A 405 -27.13 -5.69 -4.51
N ASP A 406 -27.22 -6.94 -4.05
CA ASP A 406 -27.43 -7.23 -2.63
C ASP A 406 -26.06 -7.43 -1.95
N LEU A 407 -25.19 -8.23 -2.58
CA LEU A 407 -23.81 -8.47 -2.18
C LEU A 407 -22.85 -8.17 -3.33
N PHE A 408 -21.65 -7.73 -2.98
CA PHE A 408 -20.58 -7.54 -3.96
C PHE A 408 -19.27 -8.09 -3.39
N PHE A 409 -18.58 -8.96 -4.13
CA PHE A 409 -17.25 -9.45 -3.73
C PHE A 409 -16.22 -8.33 -3.86
N SER A 410 -15.49 -8.07 -2.80
CA SER A 410 -14.50 -6.99 -2.75
C SER A 410 -13.31 -7.38 -1.88
N GLY A 411 -12.13 -6.95 -2.26
CA GLY A 411 -10.98 -6.87 -1.39
C GLY A 411 -10.72 -5.42 -1.00
N TRP A 412 -10.06 -5.20 0.09
CA TRP A 412 -9.54 -3.89 0.45
C TRP A 412 -8.10 -3.99 0.94
N ALA A 413 -7.20 -3.43 0.15
CA ALA A 413 -5.81 -3.27 0.54
C ALA A 413 -5.62 -1.89 1.18
N HIS A 414 -5.12 -1.88 2.41
CA HIS A 414 -4.83 -0.64 3.15
C HIS A 414 -3.50 -0.03 2.65
N MET A 415 -3.47 0.40 1.38
CA MET A 415 -2.25 0.82 0.67
C MET A 415 -1.51 2.00 1.30
N PRO A 416 -2.20 3.00 1.95
CA PRO A 416 -1.51 4.02 2.73
C PRO A 416 -0.96 3.49 4.05
N HIS A 417 -1.19 2.20 4.38
CA HIS A 417 -0.92 1.63 5.71
C HIS A 417 -1.62 2.39 6.86
N ASP A 418 -2.78 2.95 6.54
CA ASP A 418 -3.64 3.72 7.45
C ASP A 418 -5.11 3.49 7.10
N PRO A 419 -6.02 3.27 8.06
CA PRO A 419 -7.41 2.92 7.79
C PRO A 419 -8.32 4.13 7.54
N ASP A 420 -7.87 5.38 7.70
CA ASP A 420 -8.73 6.57 7.59
C ASP A 420 -9.47 6.64 6.25
N TRP A 421 -8.77 6.32 5.15
CA TRP A 421 -9.39 6.26 3.84
C TRP A 421 -10.46 5.17 3.75
N TYR A 422 -10.18 3.99 4.29
CA TYR A 422 -11.13 2.87 4.34
C TYR A 422 -12.39 3.28 5.09
N PHE A 423 -12.25 3.78 6.31
CA PHE A 423 -13.39 4.21 7.10
C PHE A 423 -14.14 5.38 6.47
N GLY A 424 -13.42 6.35 5.92
CA GLY A 424 -14.01 7.50 5.23
C GLY A 424 -14.86 7.11 4.04
N GLN A 425 -14.43 6.12 3.26
CA GLN A 425 -15.12 5.68 2.05
C GLN A 425 -16.31 4.74 2.34
N TRP A 426 -16.19 3.85 3.32
CA TRP A 426 -17.16 2.78 3.51
C TRP A 426 -18.13 3.02 4.66
N PHE A 427 -17.76 3.83 5.64
CA PHE A 427 -18.50 3.97 6.89
C PHE A 427 -18.94 5.40 7.23
N THR A 428 -18.68 6.40 6.38
CA THR A 428 -19.34 7.70 6.49
C THR A 428 -20.57 7.75 5.58
N LYS A 429 -21.57 8.55 5.96
CA LYS A 429 -22.76 8.75 5.14
C LYS A 429 -22.41 9.21 3.72
N ALA A 430 -21.52 10.21 3.59
CA ALA A 430 -21.10 10.74 2.30
C ALA A 430 -20.33 9.70 1.45
N GLY A 431 -19.41 8.95 2.05
CA GLY A 431 -18.61 7.94 1.35
C GLY A 431 -19.42 6.72 0.93
N SER A 432 -20.33 6.26 1.80
CA SER A 432 -21.12 5.05 1.57
C SER A 432 -22.39 5.26 0.72
N GLU A 433 -22.82 6.49 0.47
CA GLU A 433 -24.11 6.82 -0.15
C GLU A 433 -24.39 6.07 -1.46
N LYS A 434 -23.38 5.97 -2.31
CA LYS A 434 -23.46 5.27 -3.60
C LYS A 434 -22.96 3.82 -3.57
N LEU A 435 -22.43 3.36 -2.43
CA LEU A 435 -21.81 2.05 -2.28
C LEU A 435 -22.66 1.14 -1.41
N THR A 436 -22.49 1.22 -0.10
CA THR A 436 -23.14 0.34 0.88
C THR A 436 -24.37 0.94 1.53
N ARG A 437 -24.51 2.25 1.52
CA ARG A 437 -25.51 3.01 2.28
C ARG A 437 -25.46 2.75 3.78
N TYR A 438 -24.27 2.47 4.28
CA TYR A 438 -24.04 2.35 5.73
C TYR A 438 -24.29 3.69 6.42
N SER A 439 -24.94 3.66 7.56
CA SER A 439 -25.21 4.86 8.37
C SER A 439 -25.23 4.48 9.85
N ASN A 440 -24.27 4.97 10.59
CA ASN A 440 -24.21 4.89 12.05
C ASN A 440 -23.58 6.18 12.57
N PRO A 441 -24.34 7.08 13.26
CA PRO A 441 -23.84 8.36 13.73
C PRO A 441 -22.63 8.24 14.67
N ARG A 442 -22.57 7.16 15.50
CA ARG A 442 -21.43 6.95 16.40
C ARG A 442 -20.16 6.61 15.62
N VAL A 443 -20.27 5.77 14.61
CA VAL A 443 -19.14 5.42 13.72
C VAL A 443 -18.64 6.66 12.99
N GLU A 444 -19.54 7.49 12.47
CA GLU A 444 -19.17 8.72 11.78
C GLU A 444 -18.46 9.72 12.71
N GLN A 445 -18.94 9.83 13.96
CA GLN A 445 -18.28 10.62 15.00
C GLN A 445 -16.87 10.07 15.31
N LEU A 446 -16.72 8.76 15.46
CA LEU A 446 -15.44 8.12 15.76
C LEU A 446 -14.42 8.30 14.62
N ILE A 447 -14.86 8.26 13.36
CA ILE A 447 -14.01 8.57 12.20
C ILE A 447 -13.49 10.01 12.31
N ALA A 448 -14.37 10.98 12.61
CA ALA A 448 -13.98 12.38 12.74
C ALA A 448 -13.01 12.59 13.93
N GLU A 449 -13.28 11.98 15.09
CA GLU A 449 -12.42 12.05 16.27
C GLU A 449 -11.07 11.36 16.07
N GLY A 450 -11.02 10.29 15.25
CA GLY A 450 -9.81 9.52 14.92
C GLY A 450 -8.89 10.21 13.90
N ARG A 451 -9.29 11.33 13.30
CA ARG A 451 -8.48 12.06 12.31
C ARG A 451 -7.41 12.97 12.90
N VAL A 452 -7.29 13.07 14.21
CA VAL A 452 -6.22 13.86 14.85
C VAL A 452 -4.84 13.21 14.65
N PRO A 453 -3.73 13.97 14.72
CA PRO A 453 -2.39 13.41 14.55
C PRO A 453 -1.92 12.47 15.67
N ASP A 454 -2.50 12.56 16.85
CA ASP A 454 -2.09 11.74 18.00
C ASP A 454 -2.41 10.25 17.76
N PRO A 455 -1.40 9.36 17.67
CA PRO A 455 -1.60 7.96 17.36
C PRO A 455 -2.36 7.20 18.45
N LYS A 456 -2.28 7.63 19.73
CA LYS A 456 -3.02 6.99 20.82
C LYS A 456 -4.50 7.27 20.73
N VAL A 457 -4.86 8.53 20.42
CA VAL A 457 -6.26 8.92 20.20
C VAL A 457 -6.81 8.18 18.99
N ARG A 458 -6.07 8.15 17.88
CA ARG A 458 -6.46 7.41 16.66
C ARG A 458 -6.71 5.94 16.95
N GLN A 459 -5.79 5.27 17.63
CA GLN A 459 -5.90 3.86 17.99
C GLN A 459 -7.18 3.62 18.79
N ALA A 460 -7.42 4.38 19.85
CA ALA A 460 -8.59 4.20 20.72
C ALA A 460 -9.93 4.43 19.99
N LYS A 461 -9.98 5.44 19.09
CA LYS A 461 -11.21 5.75 18.33
C LYS A 461 -11.49 4.69 17.27
N TYR A 462 -10.47 4.22 16.59
CA TYR A 462 -10.62 3.18 15.57
C TYR A 462 -10.91 1.81 16.18
N GLU A 463 -10.35 1.47 17.37
CA GLU A 463 -10.72 0.25 18.09
C GLU A 463 -12.21 0.22 18.48
N GLU A 464 -12.77 1.34 18.94
CA GLU A 464 -14.20 1.44 19.24
C GLU A 464 -15.03 1.30 17.96
N LEU A 465 -14.64 1.98 16.87
CA LEU A 465 -15.28 1.90 15.57
C LEU A 465 -15.29 0.46 15.04
N GLU A 466 -14.14 -0.21 15.08
CA GLU A 466 -13.96 -1.58 14.62
C GLU A 466 -14.93 -2.55 15.31
N ARG A 467 -15.09 -2.41 16.63
CA ARG A 467 -16.06 -3.23 17.41
C ARG A 467 -17.48 -3.04 16.90
N ILE A 468 -17.89 -1.78 16.69
CA ILE A 468 -19.24 -1.47 16.22
C ILE A 468 -19.51 -2.09 14.84
N VAL A 469 -18.64 -1.85 13.86
CA VAL A 469 -18.86 -2.34 12.48
C VAL A 469 -18.74 -3.86 12.40
N TRP A 470 -17.92 -4.46 13.29
CA TRP A 470 -17.79 -5.90 13.41
C TRP A 470 -19.07 -6.52 13.98
N ASP A 471 -19.61 -5.98 15.08
CA ASP A 471 -20.81 -6.50 15.76
C ASP A 471 -22.08 -6.29 14.92
N GLU A 472 -22.12 -5.25 14.09
CA GLU A 472 -23.23 -4.99 13.17
C GLU A 472 -23.24 -5.89 11.93
N ASP A 473 -22.18 -6.71 11.71
CA ASP A 473 -21.97 -7.39 10.43
C ASP A 473 -22.17 -6.40 9.25
N ALA A 474 -21.54 -5.22 9.37
CA ALA A 474 -21.69 -4.18 8.37
C ALA A 474 -21.10 -4.58 7.01
N GLU A 475 -20.11 -5.42 7.02
CA GLU A 475 -19.54 -6.16 5.89
C GLU A 475 -19.31 -7.63 6.29
N LEU A 476 -19.23 -8.52 5.32
CA LEU A 476 -18.90 -9.93 5.55
C LEU A 476 -17.40 -10.15 5.30
N TRP A 477 -16.60 -10.12 6.36
CA TRP A 477 -15.16 -10.40 6.27
C TRP A 477 -14.91 -11.90 6.13
N LEU A 478 -14.04 -12.27 5.18
CA LEU A 478 -13.76 -13.66 4.85
C LEU A 478 -12.39 -14.10 5.38
N TYR A 479 -11.31 -13.43 4.97
CA TYR A 479 -9.94 -13.74 5.38
C TYR A 479 -8.99 -12.59 5.04
N TYR A 480 -7.85 -12.51 5.75
CA TYR A 480 -6.71 -11.71 5.29
C TYR A 480 -5.94 -12.47 4.22
N THR A 481 -5.50 -11.77 3.20
CA THR A 481 -4.73 -12.35 2.11
C THR A 481 -3.26 -12.54 2.48
N VAL A 482 -2.59 -13.40 1.72
CA VAL A 482 -1.15 -13.58 1.73
C VAL A 482 -0.62 -13.17 0.35
N ALA A 483 0.31 -12.23 0.32
CA ALA A 483 0.99 -11.84 -0.90
C ALA A 483 2.03 -12.90 -1.26
N ILE A 484 1.92 -13.51 -2.45
CA ILE A 484 2.78 -14.59 -2.91
C ILE A 484 3.50 -14.14 -4.17
N TYR A 485 4.83 -14.31 -4.20
CA TYR A 485 5.71 -13.97 -5.30
C TYR A 485 6.48 -15.19 -5.78
N GLY A 486 6.62 -15.33 -7.11
CA GLY A 486 7.59 -16.23 -7.71
C GLY A 486 8.88 -15.46 -8.03
N VAL A 487 10.01 -15.93 -7.56
CA VAL A 487 11.27 -15.18 -7.58
C VAL A 487 12.42 -16.05 -8.04
N SER A 488 13.24 -15.59 -8.98
CA SER A 488 14.49 -16.26 -9.36
C SER A 488 15.45 -16.33 -8.18
N ASP A 489 16.10 -17.47 -7.97
CA ASP A 489 17.13 -17.66 -6.94
C ASP A 489 18.39 -16.82 -7.19
N ARG A 490 18.53 -16.27 -8.39
CA ARG A 490 19.59 -15.31 -8.77
C ARG A 490 19.41 -13.94 -8.13
N LEU A 491 18.19 -13.57 -7.70
CA LEU A 491 17.97 -12.28 -7.05
C LEU A 491 18.54 -12.26 -5.62
N ARG A 492 19.15 -11.13 -5.27
CA ARG A 492 19.62 -10.83 -3.92
C ARG A 492 18.85 -9.63 -3.38
N ASN A 493 18.50 -9.65 -2.09
CA ASN A 493 17.77 -8.60 -1.38
C ASN A 493 16.34 -8.32 -1.90
N PHE A 494 15.73 -9.22 -2.68
CA PHE A 494 14.32 -9.08 -3.00
C PHE A 494 13.49 -9.41 -1.76
N GLU A 495 12.60 -8.49 -1.38
CA GLU A 495 11.69 -8.63 -0.25
C GLU A 495 10.25 -8.77 -0.74
N ALA A 496 9.56 -9.83 -0.29
CA ALA A 496 8.12 -9.96 -0.48
C ALA A 496 7.40 -8.91 0.37
N ARG A 497 6.56 -8.08 -0.25
CA ARG A 497 5.92 -6.94 0.42
C ARG A 497 4.46 -7.18 0.72
N ARG A 498 4.03 -6.71 1.89
CA ARG A 498 2.64 -6.77 2.37
C ARG A 498 1.66 -5.98 1.50
N ASP A 499 2.15 -4.97 0.79
CA ASP A 499 1.41 -4.09 -0.11
C ASP A 499 1.43 -4.54 -1.58
N TYR A 500 1.95 -5.74 -1.85
CA TYR A 500 2.13 -6.34 -3.18
C TYR A 500 3.07 -5.56 -4.11
N TYR A 501 3.77 -4.53 -3.66
CA TYR A 501 4.71 -3.81 -4.51
C TYR A 501 5.91 -4.69 -4.89
N VAL A 502 6.33 -4.55 -6.14
CA VAL A 502 7.59 -5.11 -6.63
C VAL A 502 8.60 -3.97 -6.69
N LEU A 503 9.45 -3.85 -5.66
CA LEU A 503 10.47 -2.81 -5.56
C LEU A 503 11.85 -3.41 -5.81
N LEU A 504 12.55 -2.88 -6.82
CA LEU A 504 13.80 -3.45 -7.34
C LEU A 504 15.01 -2.54 -7.12
N SER A 505 14.87 -1.43 -6.43
CA SER A 505 15.93 -0.43 -6.28
C SER A 505 17.16 -0.94 -5.52
N ASP A 506 16.95 -1.79 -4.49
CA ASP A 506 18.02 -2.40 -3.69
C ASP A 506 18.25 -3.89 -4.03
N VAL A 507 17.69 -4.34 -5.13
CA VAL A 507 17.78 -5.74 -5.58
C VAL A 507 18.96 -5.88 -6.53
N GLY A 508 19.85 -6.83 -6.22
CA GLY A 508 20.93 -7.25 -7.08
C GLY A 508 20.62 -8.55 -7.81
N ILE A 509 21.40 -8.87 -8.86
CA ILE A 509 21.30 -10.12 -9.61
C ILE A 509 22.70 -10.73 -9.77
N VAL A 510 22.81 -12.07 -9.65
CA VAL A 510 24.05 -12.84 -9.81
C VAL A 510 23.93 -13.84 -10.94
#